data_b42008a4af6958545ae495b72985ee44
#
_entry.id   b42008a4af6958545ae495b72985ee44
#
_cell.length_a   1.000
_cell.length_b   1.000
_cell.length_c   1.000
_cell.angle_alpha   90.00
_cell.angle_beta   90.00
_cell.angle_gamma   90.00
#
_symmetry.space_group_name_H-M   'P 1'
#
loop_
_entity.id
_entity.type
_entity.pdbx_description
1 polymer ?
#
loop_
_entity_poly.entity_id
_entity_poly.type
_entity_poly.pdbx_seq_one_letter_code
_entity_poly.pdbx_strand_id
1 'polypeptide(L)'
;PLCVAIILADLEMDKETIAAGLLHDVVEDTVMTLDELTKEFGLEVSFLVDGVTKLTQLNWDKDKVEIQAENLRKMFLAMAKDIRVIIVKLADRLHNMRTGQYWKPEKQKEKARETMEIYAPIADRLGISKIKIELDDLSLKFLKPEVYYDLVEKVDLRKDAREAFVQSIVDEVKAHLDEAGIEATVGGRVKHFFSIYKKMLKQNKTLDQIYDLFAVRIMVDTVKDCYAALGVIHEMYKPIPGRFKDYIAMPKQNMYQSLHTTLIGSTGQPFEIQIRTYEMHRTAEYGIAAHWKYKESGSGQVAAGKEEEKLSWLRQILEWQRDTDDSKEFLSMVKGDLDLFSDSVYCFTPSGDVKTLPSGSTPIDFAYSIHSAVGNKMVGARVNGKLVPIEYQIQNGDRIEIITSQNSKGPSRDWLKVVHSTQAKNKINQWFKTQMKEDNIIRGRDAIDRYCKA
;
A
#
# COMPACT_ATOMS: atom_id res chain seq x y z
N PRO A 1 -20.83 -16.43 -5.37
CA PRO A 1 -21.20 -15.17 -6.04
C PRO A 1 -21.94 -14.19 -5.12
N LEU A 2 -23.04 -14.56 -4.45
CA LEU A 2 -23.81 -13.65 -3.60
C LEU A 2 -22.96 -12.95 -2.51
N CYS A 3 -22.13 -13.71 -1.80
CA CYS A 3 -21.26 -13.12 -0.77
C CYS A 3 -20.22 -12.15 -1.36
N VAL A 4 -19.74 -12.40 -2.58
CA VAL A 4 -18.85 -11.48 -3.31
C VAL A 4 -19.58 -10.17 -3.61
N ALA A 5 -20.81 -10.25 -4.12
CA ALA A 5 -21.64 -9.07 -4.37
C ALA A 5 -21.95 -8.29 -3.08
N ILE A 6 -22.20 -8.96 -1.95
CA ILE A 6 -22.38 -8.30 -0.65
C ILE A 6 -21.11 -7.55 -0.22
N ILE A 7 -19.93 -8.17 -0.38
CA ILE A 7 -18.64 -7.50 -0.09
C ILE A 7 -18.47 -6.25 -0.96
N LEU A 8 -18.82 -6.32 -2.24
CA LEU A 8 -18.75 -5.17 -3.15
C LEU A 8 -19.76 -4.09 -2.80
N ALA A 9 -20.98 -4.46 -2.39
CA ALA A 9 -21.99 -3.53 -1.90
C ALA A 9 -21.53 -2.86 -0.59
N ASP A 10 -20.91 -3.60 0.33
CA ASP A 10 -20.31 -3.09 1.56
C ASP A 10 -19.11 -2.14 1.31
N LEU A 11 -18.49 -2.24 0.12
CA LEU A 11 -17.47 -1.31 -0.37
C LEU A 11 -18.08 -0.11 -1.10
N GLU A 12 -19.41 -0.01 -1.16
CA GLU A 12 -20.17 1.04 -1.84
C GLU A 12 -19.84 1.15 -3.34
N MET A 13 -19.58 0.01 -4.00
CA MET A 13 -19.32 -0.04 -5.45
C MET A 13 -20.60 0.20 -6.28
N ASP A 14 -20.39 0.59 -7.54
CA ASP A 14 -21.48 0.78 -8.51
C ASP A 14 -22.22 -0.54 -8.81
N LYS A 15 -23.41 -0.41 -9.40
CA LYS A 15 -24.29 -1.55 -9.71
C LYS A 15 -23.69 -2.50 -10.72
N GLU A 16 -22.91 -2.00 -11.69
CA GLU A 16 -22.22 -2.80 -12.70
C GLU A 16 -21.15 -3.69 -12.07
N THR A 17 -20.40 -3.15 -11.11
CA THR A 17 -19.40 -3.90 -10.35
C THR A 17 -20.05 -4.97 -9.46
N ILE A 18 -21.17 -4.64 -8.80
CA ILE A 18 -21.93 -5.60 -7.98
C ILE A 18 -22.50 -6.71 -8.85
N ALA A 19 -23.05 -6.37 -10.03
CA ALA A 19 -23.55 -7.34 -11.01
C ALA A 19 -22.42 -8.25 -11.52
N ALA A 20 -21.25 -7.66 -11.83
CA ALA A 20 -20.07 -8.42 -12.22
C ALA A 20 -19.63 -9.38 -11.08
N GLY A 21 -19.72 -8.96 -9.82
CA GLY A 21 -19.46 -9.82 -8.66
C GLY A 21 -20.42 -11.00 -8.52
N LEU A 22 -21.70 -10.86 -8.95
CA LEU A 22 -22.65 -11.96 -9.02
C LEU A 22 -22.35 -12.93 -10.16
N LEU A 23 -21.79 -12.44 -11.25
CA LEU A 23 -21.62 -13.14 -12.53
C LEU A 23 -20.16 -13.56 -12.80
N HIS A 24 -19.22 -13.29 -11.90
CA HIS A 24 -17.78 -13.41 -12.15
C HIS A 24 -17.30 -14.80 -12.56
N ASP A 25 -17.97 -15.86 -12.09
CA ASP A 25 -17.63 -17.26 -12.42
C ASP A 25 -18.53 -17.83 -13.53
N VAL A 26 -19.53 -17.09 -14.01
CA VAL A 26 -20.56 -17.62 -14.91
C VAL A 26 -19.98 -18.10 -16.24
N VAL A 27 -18.96 -17.40 -16.76
CA VAL A 27 -18.30 -17.75 -18.03
C VAL A 27 -17.33 -18.94 -17.84
N GLU A 28 -16.79 -19.12 -16.64
CA GLU A 28 -15.87 -20.24 -16.33
C GLU A 28 -16.63 -21.54 -16.02
N ASP A 29 -17.70 -21.44 -15.23
CA ASP A 29 -18.38 -22.58 -14.65
C ASP A 29 -19.66 -22.99 -15.37
N THR A 30 -20.10 -22.26 -16.40
CA THR A 30 -21.32 -22.53 -17.15
C THR A 30 -21.10 -22.48 -18.67
N VAL A 31 -22.16 -22.78 -19.43
CA VAL A 31 -22.15 -22.70 -20.90
C VAL A 31 -22.35 -21.28 -21.45
N MET A 32 -22.58 -20.28 -20.58
CA MET A 32 -22.79 -18.89 -20.98
C MET A 32 -21.54 -18.30 -21.59
N THR A 33 -21.68 -17.70 -22.75
CA THR A 33 -20.60 -17.01 -23.45
C THR A 33 -20.54 -15.51 -23.10
N LEU A 34 -19.39 -14.87 -23.34
CA LEU A 34 -19.25 -13.41 -23.15
C LEU A 34 -20.20 -12.61 -24.04
N ASP A 35 -20.51 -13.10 -25.24
CA ASP A 35 -21.44 -12.43 -26.16
C ASP A 35 -22.87 -12.46 -25.61
N GLU A 36 -23.30 -13.58 -25.05
CA GLU A 36 -24.60 -13.72 -24.39
C GLU A 36 -24.66 -12.83 -23.14
N LEU A 37 -23.59 -12.85 -22.32
CA LEU A 37 -23.47 -11.99 -21.15
C LEU A 37 -23.55 -10.50 -21.52
N THR A 38 -22.91 -10.12 -22.62
CA THR A 38 -22.95 -8.73 -23.14
C THR A 38 -24.35 -8.33 -23.56
N LYS A 39 -25.08 -9.26 -24.20
CA LYS A 39 -26.44 -9.00 -24.68
C LYS A 39 -27.43 -8.82 -23.52
N GLU A 40 -27.27 -9.61 -22.45
CA GLU A 40 -28.21 -9.61 -21.32
C GLU A 40 -27.87 -8.52 -20.28
N PHE A 41 -26.58 -8.26 -19.99
CA PHE A 41 -26.12 -7.40 -18.91
C PHE A 41 -25.34 -6.16 -19.36
N GLY A 42 -25.07 -6.02 -20.65
CA GLY A 42 -24.35 -4.89 -21.21
C GLY A 42 -22.83 -5.06 -21.26
N LEU A 43 -22.19 -4.17 -22.03
CA LEU A 43 -20.74 -4.21 -22.30
C LEU A 43 -19.89 -4.04 -21.03
N GLU A 44 -20.33 -3.20 -20.10
CA GLU A 44 -19.55 -2.85 -18.91
C GLU A 44 -19.44 -4.05 -17.95
N VAL A 45 -20.56 -4.71 -17.67
CA VAL A 45 -20.57 -5.92 -16.83
C VAL A 45 -19.77 -7.05 -17.49
N SER A 46 -19.98 -7.28 -18.79
CA SER A 46 -19.24 -8.29 -19.56
C SER A 46 -17.73 -8.03 -19.56
N PHE A 47 -17.31 -6.78 -19.73
CA PHE A 47 -15.91 -6.39 -19.66
C PHE A 47 -15.28 -6.69 -18.30
N LEU A 48 -15.99 -6.37 -17.21
CA LEU A 48 -15.51 -6.65 -15.85
C LEU A 48 -15.40 -8.15 -15.60
N VAL A 49 -16.40 -8.94 -16.00
CA VAL A 49 -16.38 -10.41 -15.87
C VAL A 49 -15.23 -11.00 -16.68
N ASP A 50 -15.04 -10.62 -17.96
CA ASP A 50 -13.92 -11.07 -18.78
C ASP A 50 -12.56 -10.79 -18.12
N GLY A 51 -12.44 -9.59 -17.56
CA GLY A 51 -11.24 -9.20 -16.81
C GLY A 51 -10.96 -10.09 -15.60
N VAL A 52 -11.98 -10.42 -14.81
CA VAL A 52 -11.86 -11.29 -13.62
C VAL A 52 -11.56 -12.72 -14.03
N THR A 53 -12.26 -13.28 -15.04
CA THR A 53 -12.02 -14.60 -15.61
C THR A 53 -10.54 -14.77 -16.02
N LYS A 54 -9.99 -13.80 -16.78
CA LYS A 54 -8.58 -13.81 -17.17
C LYS A 54 -7.62 -13.83 -15.98
N LEU A 55 -7.99 -13.20 -14.85
CA LEU A 55 -7.19 -13.23 -13.61
C LEU A 55 -7.34 -14.56 -12.86
N THR A 56 -8.48 -15.23 -12.95
CA THR A 56 -8.71 -16.53 -12.29
C THR A 56 -7.89 -17.63 -12.95
N GLN A 57 -7.74 -17.61 -14.28
CA GLN A 57 -6.97 -18.58 -15.05
C GLN A 57 -5.44 -18.49 -14.85
N LEU A 58 -4.97 -17.54 -14.04
CA LEU A 58 -3.56 -17.40 -13.72
C LEU A 58 -3.12 -18.53 -12.77
N ASN A 59 -2.22 -19.39 -13.25
CA ASN A 59 -1.68 -20.48 -12.45
C ASN A 59 -0.44 -20.02 -11.68
N TRP A 60 -0.54 -19.91 -10.33
CA TRP A 60 0.53 -19.44 -9.46
C TRP A 60 1.45 -20.60 -9.05
N ASP A 61 2.14 -21.19 -10.02
CA ASP A 61 3.15 -22.21 -9.75
C ASP A 61 4.43 -21.55 -9.19
N LYS A 62 4.84 -21.98 -7.98
CA LYS A 62 5.96 -21.35 -7.24
C LYS A 62 7.32 -21.59 -7.86
N ASP A 63 7.45 -22.70 -8.57
CA ASP A 63 8.75 -23.15 -9.09
C ASP A 63 9.10 -22.48 -10.43
N LYS A 64 8.16 -21.70 -11.01
CA LYS A 64 8.36 -21.04 -12.29
C LYS A 64 8.20 -19.53 -12.16
N VAL A 65 9.32 -18.86 -11.91
CA VAL A 65 9.43 -17.40 -11.80
C VAL A 65 8.82 -16.68 -13.01
N GLU A 66 8.99 -17.26 -14.21
CA GLU A 66 8.43 -16.72 -15.44
C GLU A 66 6.91 -16.69 -15.42
N ILE A 67 6.26 -17.74 -14.90
CA ILE A 67 4.80 -17.82 -14.80
C ILE A 67 4.27 -16.79 -13.81
N GLN A 68 4.91 -16.65 -12.66
CA GLN A 68 4.51 -15.64 -11.66
C GLN A 68 4.63 -14.22 -12.22
N ALA A 69 5.72 -13.91 -12.91
CA ALA A 69 5.94 -12.62 -13.54
C ALA A 69 4.88 -12.31 -14.60
N GLU A 70 4.59 -13.28 -15.46
CA GLU A 70 3.60 -13.14 -16.51
C GLU A 70 2.18 -12.93 -15.94
N ASN A 71 1.85 -13.66 -14.88
CA ASN A 71 0.57 -13.51 -14.18
C ASN A 71 0.43 -12.10 -13.58
N LEU A 72 1.46 -11.59 -12.91
CA LEU A 72 1.46 -10.22 -12.40
C LEU A 72 1.33 -9.19 -13.51
N ARG A 73 2.04 -9.39 -14.65
CA ARG A 73 1.91 -8.51 -15.82
C ARG A 73 0.47 -8.45 -16.32
N LYS A 74 -0.17 -9.61 -16.50
CA LYS A 74 -1.58 -9.68 -16.93
C LYS A 74 -2.51 -8.99 -15.95
N MET A 75 -2.29 -9.19 -14.65
CA MET A 75 -3.07 -8.57 -13.59
C MET A 75 -2.95 -7.04 -13.63
N PHE A 76 -1.73 -6.47 -13.72
CA PHE A 76 -1.55 -5.03 -13.81
C PHE A 76 -2.11 -4.44 -15.10
N LEU A 77 -2.03 -5.15 -16.22
CA LEU A 77 -2.67 -4.73 -17.47
C LEU A 77 -4.19 -4.69 -17.36
N ALA A 78 -4.80 -5.66 -16.68
CA ALA A 78 -6.24 -5.66 -16.43
C ALA A 78 -6.63 -4.49 -15.52
N MET A 79 -5.87 -4.25 -14.44
CA MET A 79 -6.08 -3.12 -13.52
C MET A 79 -5.95 -1.76 -14.23
N ALA A 80 -5.04 -1.64 -15.19
CA ALA A 80 -4.84 -0.41 -15.95
C ALA A 80 -5.97 -0.10 -16.92
N LYS A 81 -6.71 -1.12 -17.36
CA LYS A 81 -7.90 -0.96 -18.18
C LYS A 81 -9.10 -0.53 -17.33
N ASP A 82 -9.33 -1.22 -16.24
CA ASP A 82 -10.35 -0.87 -15.25
C ASP A 82 -9.98 -1.44 -13.88
N ILE A 83 -9.81 -0.56 -12.91
CA ILE A 83 -9.42 -0.93 -11.54
C ILE A 83 -10.48 -1.78 -10.83
N ARG A 84 -11.75 -1.72 -11.25
CA ARG A 84 -12.83 -2.51 -10.68
C ARG A 84 -12.61 -4.01 -10.84
N VAL A 85 -11.91 -4.44 -11.88
CA VAL A 85 -11.55 -5.85 -12.10
C VAL A 85 -10.80 -6.42 -10.89
N ILE A 86 -9.81 -5.69 -10.36
CA ILE A 86 -9.08 -6.16 -9.19
C ILE A 86 -9.90 -6.04 -7.90
N ILE A 87 -10.81 -5.06 -7.81
CA ILE A 87 -11.68 -4.92 -6.63
C ILE A 87 -12.63 -6.12 -6.56
N VAL A 88 -13.23 -6.54 -7.67
CA VAL A 88 -14.04 -7.78 -7.73
C VAL A 88 -13.18 -8.99 -7.34
N LYS A 89 -11.96 -9.09 -7.86
CA LYS A 89 -11.05 -10.20 -7.53
C LYS A 89 -10.61 -10.21 -6.07
N LEU A 90 -10.43 -9.04 -5.44
CA LEU A 90 -10.17 -8.93 -4.00
C LEU A 90 -11.37 -9.37 -3.16
N ALA A 91 -12.60 -9.05 -3.59
CA ALA A 91 -13.83 -9.50 -2.92
C ALA A 91 -14.01 -11.02 -3.05
N ASP A 92 -13.75 -11.60 -4.24
CA ASP A 92 -13.72 -13.04 -4.47
C ASP A 92 -12.66 -13.72 -3.57
N ARG A 93 -11.43 -13.20 -3.57
CA ARG A 93 -10.35 -13.71 -2.72
C ARG A 93 -10.71 -13.68 -1.24
N LEU A 94 -11.33 -12.60 -0.76
CA LEU A 94 -11.76 -12.48 0.62
C LEU A 94 -12.83 -13.52 0.97
N HIS A 95 -13.84 -13.70 0.11
CA HIS A 95 -14.84 -14.73 0.30
C HIS A 95 -14.21 -16.13 0.35
N ASN A 96 -13.33 -16.43 -0.59
CA ASN A 96 -12.61 -17.69 -0.65
C ASN A 96 -11.75 -17.94 0.62
N MET A 97 -11.09 -16.93 1.14
CA MET A 97 -10.31 -17.03 2.39
C MET A 97 -11.23 -17.25 3.61
N ARG A 98 -12.40 -16.61 3.67
CA ARG A 98 -13.40 -16.82 4.74
C ARG A 98 -13.91 -18.28 4.77
N THR A 99 -14.01 -18.90 3.62
CA THR A 99 -14.48 -20.30 3.47
C THR A 99 -13.34 -21.32 3.35
N GLY A 100 -12.09 -20.88 3.44
CA GLY A 100 -10.90 -21.72 3.26
C GLY A 100 -10.73 -22.85 4.29
N GLN A 101 -11.48 -22.85 5.38
CA GLN A 101 -11.50 -23.96 6.35
C GLN A 101 -11.91 -25.31 5.75
N TYR A 102 -12.65 -25.31 4.63
CA TYR A 102 -13.06 -26.51 3.92
C TYR A 102 -12.01 -27.03 2.93
N TRP A 103 -10.90 -26.32 2.71
CA TRP A 103 -9.81 -26.75 1.85
C TRP A 103 -8.89 -27.74 2.57
N LYS A 104 -8.18 -28.53 1.79
CA LYS A 104 -7.07 -29.35 2.30
C LYS A 104 -5.96 -28.44 2.87
N PRO A 105 -5.23 -28.89 3.91
CA PRO A 105 -4.21 -28.06 4.57
C PRO A 105 -3.14 -27.49 3.62
N GLU A 106 -2.74 -28.25 2.60
CA GLU A 106 -1.76 -27.79 1.60
C GLU A 106 -2.31 -26.60 0.80
N LYS A 107 -3.58 -26.71 0.35
CA LYS A 107 -4.28 -25.65 -0.38
C LYS A 107 -4.52 -24.41 0.50
N GLN A 108 -4.84 -24.61 1.78
CA GLN A 108 -4.95 -23.48 2.74
C GLN A 108 -3.66 -22.67 2.79
N LYS A 109 -2.51 -23.34 3.00
CA LYS A 109 -1.20 -22.69 3.07
C LYS A 109 -0.79 -22.04 1.75
N GLU A 110 -1.07 -22.70 0.62
CA GLU A 110 -0.79 -22.14 -0.71
C GLU A 110 -1.58 -20.84 -0.93
N LYS A 111 -2.90 -20.89 -0.77
CA LYS A 111 -3.77 -19.73 -0.99
C LYS A 111 -3.54 -18.61 0.02
N ALA A 112 -3.23 -18.94 1.28
CA ALA A 112 -2.87 -17.96 2.29
C ALA A 112 -1.55 -17.23 1.95
N ARG A 113 -0.55 -17.95 1.42
CA ARG A 113 0.71 -17.35 1.00
C ARG A 113 0.54 -16.46 -0.23
N GLU A 114 -0.19 -16.93 -1.24
CA GLU A 114 -0.55 -16.14 -2.41
C GLU A 114 -1.29 -14.85 -2.00
N THR A 115 -2.23 -14.96 -1.05
CA THR A 115 -2.99 -13.83 -0.53
C THR A 115 -2.08 -12.81 0.17
N MET A 116 -1.18 -13.27 1.03
CA MET A 116 -0.26 -12.41 1.79
C MET A 116 0.81 -11.75 0.91
N GLU A 117 1.28 -12.45 -0.13
CA GLU A 117 2.34 -11.95 -1.01
C GLU A 117 1.83 -11.02 -2.12
N ILE A 118 0.55 -11.14 -2.52
CA ILE A 118 0.02 -10.47 -3.72
C ILE A 118 -1.23 -9.65 -3.39
N TYR A 119 -2.31 -10.29 -2.94
CA TYR A 119 -3.62 -9.62 -2.84
C TYR A 119 -3.70 -8.64 -1.67
N ALA A 120 -3.17 -8.98 -0.50
CA ALA A 120 -3.17 -8.07 0.65
C ALA A 120 -2.31 -6.82 0.41
N PRO A 121 -1.09 -6.91 -0.19
CA PRO A 121 -0.33 -5.73 -0.62
C PRO A 121 -1.05 -4.86 -1.65
N ILE A 122 -1.75 -5.46 -2.62
CA ILE A 122 -2.54 -4.70 -3.60
C ILE A 122 -3.69 -3.98 -2.91
N ALA A 123 -4.43 -4.66 -2.02
CA ALA A 123 -5.50 -4.03 -1.25
C ALA A 123 -4.98 -2.86 -0.39
N ASP A 124 -3.79 -3.00 0.19
CA ASP A 124 -3.13 -1.92 0.95
C ASP A 124 -2.76 -0.73 0.04
N ARG A 125 -2.22 -1.00 -1.15
CA ARG A 125 -1.85 0.02 -2.13
C ARG A 125 -3.05 0.79 -2.66
N LEU A 126 -4.17 0.11 -2.81
CA LEU A 126 -5.46 0.71 -3.17
C LEU A 126 -6.16 1.39 -2.00
N GLY A 127 -5.61 1.31 -0.78
CA GLY A 127 -6.17 1.88 0.44
C GLY A 127 -7.40 1.16 0.98
N ILE A 128 -7.75 -0.03 0.46
CA ILE A 128 -8.92 -0.81 0.88
C ILE A 128 -8.58 -1.58 2.16
N SER A 129 -8.44 -0.82 3.28
CA SER A 129 -7.99 -1.39 4.55
C SER A 129 -8.95 -2.44 5.10
N LYS A 130 -10.24 -2.31 4.85
CA LYS A 130 -11.27 -3.26 5.29
C LYS A 130 -11.00 -4.68 4.76
N ILE A 131 -10.69 -4.81 3.46
CA ILE A 131 -10.32 -6.09 2.85
C ILE A 131 -8.92 -6.53 3.27
N LYS A 132 -7.95 -5.62 3.20
CA LYS A 132 -6.54 -5.92 3.49
C LYS A 132 -6.34 -6.54 4.85
N ILE A 133 -6.95 -5.97 5.87
CA ILE A 133 -6.81 -6.39 7.26
C ILE A 133 -7.36 -7.82 7.47
N GLU A 134 -8.52 -8.10 6.90
CA GLU A 134 -9.14 -9.42 7.03
C GLU A 134 -8.37 -10.49 6.24
N LEU A 135 -7.86 -10.14 5.04
CA LEU A 135 -6.98 -11.03 4.28
C LEU A 135 -5.70 -11.37 5.04
N ASP A 136 -5.10 -10.39 5.73
CA ASP A 136 -3.90 -10.59 6.54
C ASP A 136 -4.18 -11.52 7.73
N ASP A 137 -5.28 -11.28 8.48
CA ASP A 137 -5.65 -12.08 9.66
C ASP A 137 -5.99 -13.54 9.25
N LEU A 138 -6.76 -13.73 8.17
CA LEU A 138 -7.08 -15.05 7.63
C LEU A 138 -5.84 -15.78 7.11
N SER A 139 -4.92 -15.04 6.48
CA SER A 139 -3.65 -15.62 6.01
C SER A 139 -2.76 -16.05 7.18
N LEU A 140 -2.68 -15.26 8.25
CA LEU A 140 -1.98 -15.64 9.48
C LEU A 140 -2.58 -16.91 10.09
N LYS A 141 -3.92 -16.99 10.15
CA LYS A 141 -4.65 -18.16 10.67
C LYS A 141 -4.28 -19.45 9.95
N PHE A 142 -4.16 -19.43 8.61
CA PHE A 142 -3.83 -20.63 7.83
C PHE A 142 -2.33 -20.91 7.75
N LEU A 143 -1.48 -19.90 7.77
CA LEU A 143 -0.02 -20.07 7.71
C LEU A 143 0.61 -20.43 9.05
N LYS A 144 0.10 -19.85 10.14
CA LYS A 144 0.61 -20.02 11.50
C LYS A 144 -0.54 -20.14 12.50
N PRO A 145 -1.33 -21.24 12.45
CA PRO A 145 -2.52 -21.41 13.28
C PRO A 145 -2.20 -21.34 14.79
N GLU A 146 -1.12 -21.94 15.24
CA GLU A 146 -0.72 -21.89 16.65
C GLU A 146 -0.53 -20.45 17.16
N VAL A 147 0.17 -19.62 16.36
CA VAL A 147 0.40 -18.22 16.70
C VAL A 147 -0.91 -17.42 16.68
N TYR A 148 -1.75 -17.67 15.68
CA TYR A 148 -3.04 -16.99 15.56
C TYR A 148 -3.94 -17.26 16.77
N TYR A 149 -4.13 -18.54 17.13
CA TYR A 149 -4.99 -18.93 18.25
C TYR A 149 -4.41 -18.52 19.61
N ASP A 150 -3.10 -18.57 19.80
CA ASP A 150 -2.43 -18.04 21.00
C ASP A 150 -2.69 -16.52 21.16
N LEU A 151 -2.63 -15.77 20.05
CA LEU A 151 -2.97 -14.34 20.07
C LEU A 151 -4.45 -14.09 20.39
N VAL A 152 -5.36 -14.86 19.79
CA VAL A 152 -6.80 -14.77 20.08
C VAL A 152 -7.07 -14.99 21.55
N GLU A 153 -6.57 -16.10 22.12
CA GLU A 153 -6.74 -16.44 23.53
C GLU A 153 -6.18 -15.35 24.45
N LYS A 154 -4.96 -14.90 24.22
CA LYS A 154 -4.32 -13.86 25.04
C LYS A 154 -4.99 -12.49 24.97
N VAL A 155 -5.57 -12.14 23.80
CA VAL A 155 -6.32 -10.92 23.62
C VAL A 155 -7.67 -11.03 24.30
N ASP A 156 -8.37 -12.17 24.18
CA ASP A 156 -9.68 -12.40 24.80
C ASP A 156 -9.59 -12.45 26.34
N LEU A 157 -8.59 -13.10 26.93
CA LEU A 157 -8.37 -13.13 28.39
C LEU A 157 -8.26 -11.74 29.02
N ARG A 158 -7.94 -10.72 28.25
CA ARG A 158 -7.74 -9.34 28.72
C ARG A 158 -8.82 -8.38 28.23
N LYS A 159 -9.82 -8.91 27.52
CA LYS A 159 -10.82 -8.13 26.81
C LYS A 159 -11.58 -7.22 27.77
N ASP A 160 -12.19 -7.80 28.81
CA ASP A 160 -13.10 -7.07 29.71
C ASP A 160 -12.42 -5.90 30.45
N ALA A 161 -11.24 -6.15 31.03
CA ALA A 161 -10.50 -5.11 31.74
C ALA A 161 -10.01 -3.98 30.83
N ARG A 162 -9.68 -4.31 29.58
CA ARG A 162 -9.23 -3.33 28.58
C ARG A 162 -10.39 -2.61 27.92
N GLU A 163 -11.51 -3.28 27.66
CA GLU A 163 -12.72 -2.63 27.17
C GLU A 163 -13.22 -1.60 28.19
N ALA A 164 -13.23 -1.93 29.47
CA ALA A 164 -13.57 -0.99 30.53
C ALA A 164 -12.60 0.21 30.56
N PHE A 165 -11.29 -0.03 30.41
CA PHE A 165 -10.29 1.04 30.33
C PHE A 165 -10.49 1.91 29.09
N VAL A 166 -10.66 1.32 27.89
CA VAL A 166 -10.92 2.07 26.66
C VAL A 166 -12.22 2.84 26.75
N GLN A 167 -13.28 2.25 27.31
CA GLN A 167 -14.55 2.93 27.47
C GLN A 167 -14.43 4.14 28.40
N SER A 168 -13.69 4.03 29.51
CA SER A 168 -13.46 5.18 30.40
C SER A 168 -12.73 6.34 29.68
N ILE A 169 -11.75 6.03 28.83
CA ILE A 169 -11.05 7.03 28.01
C ILE A 169 -12.02 7.65 26.97
N VAL A 170 -12.86 6.83 26.33
CA VAL A 170 -13.85 7.30 25.35
C VAL A 170 -14.82 8.29 26.00
N ASP A 171 -15.35 7.95 27.17
CA ASP A 171 -16.31 8.78 27.89
C ASP A 171 -15.69 10.11 28.37
N GLU A 172 -14.45 10.05 28.90
CA GLU A 172 -13.72 11.23 29.37
C GLU A 172 -13.36 12.16 28.18
N VAL A 173 -12.83 11.60 27.10
CA VAL A 173 -12.48 12.35 25.87
C VAL A 173 -13.71 13.00 25.27
N LYS A 174 -14.85 12.26 25.19
CA LYS A 174 -16.08 12.80 24.65
C LYS A 174 -16.60 13.98 25.47
N ALA A 175 -16.59 13.88 26.80
CA ALA A 175 -17.03 14.96 27.66
C ALA A 175 -16.21 16.26 27.45
N HIS A 176 -14.88 16.15 27.36
CA HIS A 176 -14.02 17.33 27.17
C HIS A 176 -14.13 17.92 25.74
N LEU A 177 -14.35 17.09 24.72
CA LEU A 177 -14.62 17.59 23.36
C LEU A 177 -15.96 18.33 23.29
N ASP A 178 -16.99 17.80 23.96
CA ASP A 178 -18.31 18.44 24.04
C ASP A 178 -18.22 19.79 24.80
N GLU A 179 -17.47 19.88 25.92
CA GLU A 179 -17.18 21.12 26.65
C GLU A 179 -16.45 22.15 25.78
N ALA A 180 -15.52 21.68 24.92
CA ALA A 180 -14.79 22.53 23.98
C ALA A 180 -15.63 22.94 22.75
N GLY A 181 -16.87 22.46 22.61
CA GLY A 181 -17.76 22.74 21.49
C GLY A 181 -17.35 22.02 20.19
N ILE A 182 -16.64 20.91 20.29
CA ILE A 182 -16.20 20.10 19.15
C ILE A 182 -17.14 18.90 19.01
N GLU A 183 -17.95 18.89 17.96
CA GLU A 183 -18.78 17.75 17.62
C GLU A 183 -17.90 16.59 17.12
N ALA A 184 -17.91 15.47 17.85
CA ALA A 184 -17.06 14.33 17.54
C ALA A 184 -17.73 12.99 17.84
N THR A 185 -17.48 11.99 17.00
CA THR A 185 -17.73 10.59 17.34
C THR A 185 -16.45 9.97 17.89
N VAL A 186 -16.52 9.52 19.15
CA VAL A 186 -15.38 8.89 19.84
C VAL A 186 -15.68 7.40 20.02
N GLY A 187 -14.73 6.53 19.69
CA GLY A 187 -14.92 5.09 19.83
C GLY A 187 -13.61 4.34 20.02
N GLY A 188 -13.68 3.21 20.71
CA GLY A 188 -12.56 2.29 20.85
C GLY A 188 -12.31 1.48 19.58
N ARG A 189 -11.06 1.13 19.33
CA ARG A 189 -10.64 0.24 18.23
C ARG A 189 -9.67 -0.81 18.73
N VAL A 190 -10.00 -2.07 18.48
CA VAL A 190 -9.07 -3.20 18.71
C VAL A 190 -8.14 -3.35 17.51
N LYS A 191 -6.87 -3.56 17.77
CA LYS A 191 -5.87 -3.82 16.72
C LYS A 191 -6.01 -5.24 16.20
N HIS A 192 -5.84 -5.42 14.89
CA HIS A 192 -5.93 -6.71 14.20
C HIS A 192 -4.76 -7.64 14.53
N PHE A 193 -4.99 -8.95 14.56
CA PHE A 193 -4.03 -9.96 15.01
C PHE A 193 -2.73 -9.94 14.21
N PHE A 194 -2.80 -9.86 12.88
CA PHE A 194 -1.61 -9.77 12.05
C PHE A 194 -0.78 -8.51 12.33
N SER A 195 -1.43 -7.37 12.58
CA SER A 195 -0.74 -6.13 12.93
C SER A 195 -0.02 -6.24 14.27
N ILE A 196 -0.61 -6.95 15.24
CA ILE A 196 0.00 -7.26 16.52
C ILE A 196 1.21 -8.17 16.32
N TYR A 197 1.02 -9.29 15.61
CA TYR A 197 2.08 -10.24 15.28
C TYR A 197 3.28 -9.60 14.59
N LYS A 198 3.03 -8.79 13.56
CA LYS A 198 4.07 -8.05 12.82
C LYS A 198 4.87 -7.13 13.75
N LYS A 199 4.18 -6.45 14.67
CA LYS A 199 4.82 -5.55 15.62
C LYS A 199 5.68 -6.32 16.64
N MET A 200 5.20 -7.49 17.12
CA MET A 200 5.97 -8.39 17.98
C MET A 200 7.28 -8.79 17.30
N LEU A 201 7.22 -9.21 16.04
CA LEU A 201 8.41 -9.60 15.28
C LEU A 201 9.37 -8.44 15.03
N LYS A 202 8.85 -7.28 14.54
CA LYS A 202 9.69 -6.12 14.19
C LYS A 202 10.41 -5.53 15.40
N GLN A 203 9.77 -5.55 16.58
CA GLN A 203 10.31 -4.95 17.81
C GLN A 203 10.92 -5.99 18.77
N ASN A 204 10.88 -7.27 18.40
CA ASN A 204 11.28 -8.39 19.27
C ASN A 204 10.65 -8.31 20.67
N LYS A 205 9.34 -8.06 20.72
CA LYS A 205 8.53 -7.87 21.94
C LYS A 205 7.50 -8.97 22.10
N THR A 206 7.20 -9.30 23.35
CA THR A 206 6.03 -10.12 23.70
C THR A 206 4.75 -9.31 23.63
N LEU A 207 3.59 -9.98 23.62
CA LEU A 207 2.28 -9.31 23.62
C LEU A 207 2.12 -8.35 24.81
N ASP A 208 2.68 -8.71 25.99
CA ASP A 208 2.64 -7.90 27.22
C ASP A 208 3.38 -6.58 27.10
N GLN A 209 4.37 -6.53 26.21
CA GLN A 209 5.17 -5.34 25.93
C GLN A 209 4.58 -4.46 24.82
N ILE A 210 3.42 -4.86 24.25
CA ILE A 210 2.70 -4.08 23.24
C ILE A 210 1.56 -3.33 23.93
N TYR A 211 1.82 -2.08 24.27
CA TYR A 211 0.89 -1.22 25.01
C TYR A 211 -0.23 -0.61 24.17
N ASP A 212 -0.11 -0.59 22.83
CA ASP A 212 -1.05 0.01 21.90
C ASP A 212 -1.96 -1.02 21.21
N LEU A 213 -2.39 -2.03 21.95
CA LEU A 213 -3.34 -3.03 21.45
C LEU A 213 -4.72 -2.41 21.18
N PHE A 214 -5.06 -1.38 21.93
CA PHE A 214 -6.30 -0.63 21.80
C PHE A 214 -5.98 0.82 21.47
N ALA A 215 -6.72 1.36 20.52
CA ALA A 215 -6.64 2.76 20.15
C ALA A 215 -8.02 3.38 20.33
N VAL A 216 -8.06 4.64 20.67
CA VAL A 216 -9.26 5.45 20.62
C VAL A 216 -9.27 6.19 19.28
N ARG A 217 -10.41 6.22 18.62
CA ARG A 217 -10.61 6.95 17.38
C ARG A 217 -11.56 8.09 17.60
N ILE A 218 -11.18 9.28 17.14
CA ILE A 218 -11.98 10.48 17.14
C ILE A 218 -12.28 10.86 15.69
N MET A 219 -13.55 10.98 15.34
CA MET A 219 -14.01 11.42 14.03
C MET A 219 -14.73 12.74 14.16
N VAL A 220 -14.32 13.74 13.36
CA VAL A 220 -14.84 15.10 13.33
C VAL A 220 -15.16 15.52 11.90
N ASP A 221 -15.83 16.66 11.70
CA ASP A 221 -16.25 17.09 10.37
C ASP A 221 -15.11 17.72 9.55
N THR A 222 -14.28 18.56 10.17
CA THR A 222 -13.28 19.35 9.45
C THR A 222 -11.84 19.06 9.89
N VAL A 223 -10.89 19.38 9.01
CA VAL A 223 -9.44 19.32 9.33
C VAL A 223 -9.10 20.24 10.50
N LYS A 224 -9.75 21.41 10.57
CA LYS A 224 -9.57 22.36 11.66
C LYS A 224 -9.96 21.72 13.00
N ASP A 225 -11.07 20.98 13.03
CA ASP A 225 -11.53 20.31 14.23
C ASP A 225 -10.62 19.14 14.62
N CYS A 226 -9.94 18.50 13.65
CA CYS A 226 -8.92 17.50 13.97
C CYS A 226 -7.78 18.09 14.82
N TYR A 227 -7.28 19.27 14.45
CA TYR A 227 -6.20 19.93 15.20
C TYR A 227 -6.71 20.55 16.49
N ALA A 228 -7.95 21.04 16.54
CA ALA A 228 -8.58 21.51 17.76
C ALA A 228 -8.75 20.38 18.78
N ALA A 229 -9.27 19.24 18.34
CA ALA A 229 -9.38 18.03 19.16
C ALA A 229 -8.00 17.56 19.68
N LEU A 230 -6.97 17.60 18.85
CA LEU A 230 -5.60 17.28 19.28
C LEU A 230 -5.14 18.20 20.43
N GLY A 231 -5.46 19.49 20.37
CA GLY A 231 -5.14 20.46 21.43
C GLY A 231 -5.80 20.07 22.75
N VAL A 232 -7.10 19.79 22.74
CA VAL A 232 -7.86 19.32 23.92
C VAL A 232 -7.27 18.05 24.49
N ILE A 233 -6.95 17.06 23.62
CA ILE A 233 -6.39 15.78 24.05
C ILE A 233 -5.00 15.93 24.69
N HIS A 234 -4.15 16.81 24.16
CA HIS A 234 -2.82 17.08 24.72
C HIS A 234 -2.84 17.90 26.00
N GLU A 235 -3.92 18.63 26.27
CA GLU A 235 -4.18 19.27 27.56
C GLU A 235 -4.58 18.23 28.62
N MET A 236 -5.43 17.25 28.24
CA MET A 236 -5.88 16.18 29.13
C MET A 236 -4.79 15.17 29.47
N TYR A 237 -3.99 14.78 28.48
CA TYR A 237 -3.00 13.70 28.62
C TYR A 237 -1.62 14.11 28.09
N LYS A 238 -0.58 13.62 28.73
CA LYS A 238 0.81 13.91 28.31
C LYS A 238 1.22 13.06 27.12
N PRO A 239 1.60 13.65 25.98
CA PRO A 239 2.08 12.91 24.84
C PRO A 239 3.47 12.33 25.08
N ILE A 240 3.71 11.13 24.56
CA ILE A 240 5.05 10.49 24.57
C ILE A 240 5.88 11.14 23.46
N PRO A 241 7.07 11.73 23.79
CA PRO A 241 7.92 12.36 22.80
C PRO A 241 8.28 11.44 21.63
N GLY A 242 8.28 11.97 20.40
CA GLY A 242 8.60 11.21 19.20
C GLY A 242 7.54 10.20 18.73
N ARG A 243 6.38 10.15 19.40
CA ARG A 243 5.27 9.26 19.04
C ARG A 243 4.10 9.94 18.32
N PHE A 244 4.18 11.24 18.13
CA PHE A 244 3.22 11.98 17.32
C PHE A 244 3.50 11.80 15.83
N LYS A 245 2.46 11.58 15.03
CA LYS A 245 2.53 11.48 13.57
C LYS A 245 1.37 12.23 12.95
N ASP A 246 1.69 13.16 12.06
CA ASP A 246 0.71 13.95 11.31
C ASP A 246 0.62 13.41 9.87
N TYR A 247 -0.33 12.51 9.65
CA TYR A 247 -0.65 12.01 8.33
C TYR A 247 -1.75 12.83 7.64
N ILE A 248 -2.24 13.93 8.25
CA ILE A 248 -3.12 14.89 7.57
C ILE A 248 -2.26 15.82 6.72
N ALA A 249 -1.22 16.40 7.31
CA ALA A 249 -0.26 17.25 6.60
C ALA A 249 0.61 16.45 5.62
N MET A 250 0.95 15.20 5.97
CA MET A 250 1.79 14.29 5.21
C MET A 250 1.06 12.95 4.95
N PRO A 251 0.14 12.87 3.98
CA PRO A 251 -0.61 11.66 3.68
C PRO A 251 0.31 10.51 3.28
N LYS A 252 -0.08 9.28 3.64
CA LYS A 252 0.62 8.09 3.15
C LYS A 252 0.35 7.89 1.64
N GLN A 253 1.18 7.10 0.97
CA GLN A 253 1.04 6.81 -0.46
C GLN A 253 -0.30 6.16 -0.82
N ASN A 254 -0.94 5.42 0.10
CA ASN A 254 -2.29 4.87 -0.03
C ASN A 254 -3.38 5.87 0.40
N MET A 255 -3.06 7.16 0.49
CA MET A 255 -3.91 8.29 0.87
C MET A 255 -4.49 8.22 2.30
N TYR A 256 -3.94 7.39 3.14
CA TYR A 256 -4.31 7.36 4.54
C TYR A 256 -3.96 8.68 5.21
N GLN A 257 -4.95 9.32 5.85
CA GLN A 257 -4.82 10.55 6.61
C GLN A 257 -5.39 10.38 8.01
N SER A 258 -4.64 10.79 9.02
CA SER A 258 -5.05 10.83 10.44
C SER A 258 -3.95 11.49 11.26
N LEU A 259 -4.29 12.14 12.37
CA LEU A 259 -3.33 12.45 13.41
C LEU A 259 -3.20 11.23 14.32
N HIS A 260 -2.00 10.84 14.67
CA HIS A 260 -1.73 9.77 15.64
C HIS A 260 -0.91 10.33 16.79
N THR A 261 -1.39 10.15 17.99
CA THR A 261 -0.66 10.52 19.21
C THR A 261 -0.69 9.38 20.20
N THR A 262 0.44 9.09 20.83
CA THR A 262 0.52 8.11 21.92
C THR A 262 0.64 8.87 23.23
N LEU A 263 -0.24 8.57 24.16
CA LEU A 263 -0.49 9.30 25.39
C LEU A 263 -0.31 8.39 26.60
N ILE A 264 -0.09 8.98 27.77
CA ILE A 264 -0.06 8.27 29.03
C ILE A 264 -1.35 8.59 29.79
N GLY A 265 -2.13 7.54 30.08
CA GLY A 265 -3.36 7.67 30.87
C GLY A 265 -3.10 7.87 32.37
N SER A 266 -4.14 8.16 33.13
CA SER A 266 -4.08 8.38 34.59
C SER A 266 -3.50 7.19 35.38
N THR A 267 -3.65 5.97 34.83
CA THR A 267 -3.08 4.73 35.42
C THR A 267 -1.64 4.46 35.01
N GLY A 268 -0.98 5.38 34.26
CA GLY A 268 0.36 5.20 33.73
C GLY A 268 0.44 4.28 32.48
N GLN A 269 -0.70 3.79 31.99
CA GLN A 269 -0.74 2.95 30.80
C GLN A 269 -0.71 3.81 29.53
N PRO A 270 0.16 3.52 28.55
CA PRO A 270 0.16 4.20 27.26
C PRO A 270 -0.97 3.68 26.38
N PHE A 271 -1.61 4.61 25.65
CA PHE A 271 -2.64 4.32 24.65
C PHE A 271 -2.49 5.26 23.44
N GLU A 272 -3.04 4.85 22.29
CA GLU A 272 -2.98 5.64 21.05
C GLU A 272 -4.32 6.29 20.77
N ILE A 273 -4.31 7.57 20.40
CA ILE A 273 -5.48 8.26 19.83
C ILE A 273 -5.23 8.55 18.36
N GLN A 274 -6.24 8.24 17.54
CA GLN A 274 -6.28 8.55 16.11
C GLN A 274 -7.40 9.56 15.85
N ILE A 275 -7.05 10.72 15.27
CA ILE A 275 -8.01 11.79 14.99
C ILE A 275 -8.04 12.00 13.48
N ARG A 276 -9.25 12.03 12.90
CA ARG A 276 -9.47 12.20 11.47
C ARG A 276 -10.88 12.69 11.16
N THR A 277 -11.08 13.23 9.97
CA THR A 277 -12.45 13.57 9.52
C THR A 277 -13.22 12.31 9.11
N TYR A 278 -14.55 12.41 9.01
CA TYR A 278 -15.39 11.34 8.46
C TYR A 278 -15.00 10.97 7.03
N GLU A 279 -14.62 11.95 6.20
CA GLU A 279 -14.14 11.72 4.84
C GLU A 279 -12.81 10.94 4.84
N MET A 280 -11.86 11.34 5.68
CA MET A 280 -10.59 10.62 5.85
C MET A 280 -10.81 9.20 6.38
N HIS A 281 -11.82 9.02 7.27
CA HIS A 281 -12.17 7.69 7.75
C HIS A 281 -12.69 6.81 6.62
N ARG A 282 -13.59 7.33 5.81
CA ARG A 282 -14.12 6.62 4.66
C ARG A 282 -13.02 6.27 3.66
N THR A 283 -12.14 7.21 3.32
CA THR A 283 -10.99 6.96 2.46
C THR A 283 -10.03 5.91 3.05
N ALA A 284 -9.81 5.90 4.37
CA ALA A 284 -8.94 4.93 5.04
C ALA A 284 -9.54 3.52 5.08
N GLU A 285 -10.86 3.35 5.11
CA GLU A 285 -11.51 2.03 5.14
C GLU A 285 -11.75 1.45 3.74
N TYR A 286 -12.18 2.29 2.79
CA TYR A 286 -12.63 1.88 1.45
C TYR A 286 -11.62 2.21 0.34
N GLY A 287 -10.63 3.06 0.61
CA GLY A 287 -9.59 3.42 -0.35
C GLY A 287 -10.17 4.02 -1.64
N ILE A 288 -9.70 3.50 -2.77
CA ILE A 288 -10.16 3.96 -4.09
C ILE A 288 -11.67 3.71 -4.30
N ALA A 289 -12.25 2.70 -3.67
CA ALA A 289 -13.68 2.40 -3.77
C ALA A 289 -14.55 3.53 -3.21
N ALA A 290 -14.09 4.28 -2.20
CA ALA A 290 -14.82 5.41 -1.60
C ALA A 290 -15.24 6.50 -2.61
N HIS A 291 -14.55 6.60 -3.74
CA HIS A 291 -14.78 7.63 -4.75
C HIS A 291 -15.73 7.21 -5.88
N TRP A 292 -16.03 5.92 -6.00
CA TRP A 292 -16.89 5.40 -7.08
C TRP A 292 -18.33 5.93 -7.00
N LYS A 293 -18.88 6.05 -5.80
CA LYS A 293 -20.24 6.55 -5.57
C LYS A 293 -20.45 8.03 -6.01
N TYR A 294 -19.39 8.85 -5.98
CA TYR A 294 -19.49 10.26 -6.41
C TYR A 294 -19.54 10.43 -7.93
N LYS A 295 -19.08 9.45 -8.72
CA LYS A 295 -19.21 9.48 -10.18
C LYS A 295 -20.65 9.34 -10.64
N GLU A 296 -21.47 8.55 -9.95
CA GLU A 296 -22.90 8.39 -10.28
C GLU A 296 -23.72 9.65 -9.98
N SER A 297 -23.31 10.48 -9.02
CA SER A 297 -24.06 11.69 -8.60
C SER A 297 -23.76 12.96 -9.39
N GLY A 298 -23.00 12.89 -10.50
CA GLY A 298 -22.85 13.98 -11.48
C GLY A 298 -21.98 15.18 -11.06
N SER A 299 -21.31 15.17 -9.90
CA SER A 299 -20.44 16.26 -9.43
C SER A 299 -18.96 16.12 -9.90
N GLY A 300 -18.74 15.57 -11.08
CA GLY A 300 -17.53 14.96 -11.57
C GLY A 300 -16.34 15.85 -11.96
N GLN A 301 -16.30 17.15 -11.67
CA GLN A 301 -15.18 18.00 -12.16
C GLN A 301 -13.99 18.17 -11.19
N VAL A 302 -14.13 17.84 -9.92
CA VAL A 302 -13.02 18.02 -8.93
C VAL A 302 -12.21 16.74 -8.71
N ALA A 303 -12.70 15.59 -9.17
CA ALA A 303 -12.12 14.27 -8.85
C ALA A 303 -11.00 13.81 -9.81
N ALA A 304 -10.98 14.27 -11.08
CA ALA A 304 -10.10 13.73 -12.13
C ALA A 304 -8.59 13.86 -11.81
N GLY A 305 -8.13 14.97 -11.29
CA GLY A 305 -6.72 15.18 -10.96
C GLY A 305 -6.22 14.31 -9.79
N LYS A 306 -7.06 14.09 -8.78
CA LYS A 306 -6.72 13.25 -7.63
C LYS A 306 -6.73 11.75 -7.95
N GLU A 307 -7.58 11.29 -8.87
CA GLU A 307 -7.57 9.90 -9.35
C GLU A 307 -6.31 9.59 -10.16
N GLU A 308 -5.85 10.55 -10.93
CA GLU A 308 -4.65 10.41 -11.75
C GLU A 308 -3.39 10.22 -10.91
N GLU A 309 -3.30 10.92 -9.78
CA GLU A 309 -2.22 10.79 -8.81
C GLU A 309 -2.27 9.44 -8.07
N LYS A 310 -3.48 8.92 -7.77
CA LYS A 310 -3.72 7.65 -7.10
C LYS A 310 -3.26 6.42 -7.91
N LEU A 311 -3.31 6.49 -9.22
CA LEU A 311 -2.91 5.42 -10.13
C LEU A 311 -1.50 5.62 -10.71
N SER A 312 -0.76 6.63 -10.24
CA SER A 312 0.60 6.91 -10.70
C SER A 312 1.54 5.71 -10.51
N TRP A 313 1.40 4.97 -9.39
CA TRP A 313 2.14 3.75 -9.13
C TRP A 313 1.84 2.64 -10.14
N LEU A 314 0.59 2.53 -10.61
CA LEU A 314 0.21 1.53 -11.60
C LEU A 314 0.84 1.87 -12.96
N ARG A 315 0.89 3.15 -13.34
CA ARG A 315 1.62 3.61 -14.53
C ARG A 315 3.10 3.27 -14.43
N GLN A 316 3.70 3.48 -13.26
CA GLN A 316 5.10 3.14 -13.01
C GLN A 316 5.37 1.64 -13.18
N ILE A 317 4.49 0.77 -12.68
CA ILE A 317 4.61 -0.69 -12.89
C ILE A 317 4.47 -1.04 -14.38
N LEU A 318 3.57 -0.39 -15.11
CA LEU A 318 3.41 -0.61 -16.54
C LEU A 318 4.64 -0.12 -17.35
N GLU A 319 5.29 0.96 -16.92
CA GLU A 319 6.58 1.38 -17.49
C GLU A 319 7.65 0.32 -17.24
N TRP A 320 7.77 -0.20 -16.01
CA TRP A 320 8.69 -1.29 -15.70
C TRP A 320 8.46 -2.52 -16.56
N GLN A 321 7.19 -2.87 -16.80
CA GLN A 321 6.83 -3.98 -17.68
C GLN A 321 7.33 -3.78 -19.11
N ARG A 322 7.31 -2.55 -19.63
CA ARG A 322 7.82 -2.23 -20.97
C ARG A 322 9.35 -2.24 -21.03
N ASP A 323 9.99 -1.83 -19.94
CA ASP A 323 11.44 -1.62 -19.86
C ASP A 323 12.20 -2.89 -19.46
N THR A 324 11.52 -3.95 -18.97
CA THR A 324 12.14 -5.14 -18.39
C THR A 324 11.63 -6.42 -19.05
N ASP A 325 12.48 -7.07 -19.82
CA ASP A 325 12.20 -8.40 -20.42
C ASP A 325 12.45 -9.55 -19.42
N ASP A 326 13.36 -9.35 -18.46
CA ASP A 326 13.71 -10.36 -17.46
C ASP A 326 12.60 -10.49 -16.38
N SER A 327 12.01 -11.68 -16.33
CA SER A 327 10.92 -12.01 -15.40
C SER A 327 11.35 -12.00 -13.93
N LYS A 328 12.61 -12.34 -13.61
CA LYS A 328 13.13 -12.29 -12.23
C LYS A 328 13.32 -10.85 -11.78
N GLU A 329 13.88 -10.02 -12.65
CA GLU A 329 14.06 -8.60 -12.39
C GLU A 329 12.68 -7.93 -12.18
N PHE A 330 11.72 -8.15 -13.07
CA PHE A 330 10.36 -7.62 -12.94
C PHE A 330 9.67 -8.04 -11.64
N LEU A 331 9.73 -9.33 -11.27
CA LEU A 331 9.18 -9.82 -9.99
C LEU A 331 9.83 -9.16 -8.78
N SER A 332 11.16 -9.02 -8.80
CA SER A 332 11.90 -8.35 -7.72
C SER A 332 11.48 -6.89 -7.58
N MET A 333 11.27 -6.20 -8.72
CA MET A 333 10.82 -4.82 -8.77
C MET A 333 9.42 -4.66 -8.17
N VAL A 334 8.47 -5.49 -8.62
CA VAL A 334 7.08 -5.45 -8.14
C VAL A 334 6.99 -5.82 -6.68
N LYS A 335 7.66 -6.89 -6.25
CA LYS A 335 7.67 -7.29 -4.83
C LYS A 335 8.32 -6.22 -3.96
N GLY A 336 9.40 -5.60 -4.40
CA GLY A 336 10.04 -4.48 -3.69
C GLY A 336 9.16 -3.25 -3.58
N ASP A 337 8.33 -2.95 -4.59
CA ASP A 337 7.39 -1.84 -4.56
C ASP A 337 6.12 -2.16 -3.74
N LEU A 338 5.64 -3.41 -3.80
CA LEU A 338 4.51 -3.86 -2.98
C LEU A 338 4.89 -4.05 -1.50
N ASP A 339 6.17 -4.29 -1.20
CA ASP A 339 6.70 -4.44 0.17
C ASP A 339 6.90 -3.09 0.89
N LEU A 340 6.15 -2.07 0.47
CA LEU A 340 6.14 -0.70 1.03
C LEU A 340 5.70 -0.60 2.50
N PHE A 341 5.91 -1.65 3.28
CA PHE A 341 5.81 -1.63 4.74
C PHE A 341 7.07 -1.07 5.42
N SER A 342 8.05 -0.59 4.64
CA SER A 342 9.16 0.17 5.18
C SER A 342 8.64 1.53 5.66
N ASP A 343 9.07 1.93 6.85
CA ASP A 343 8.87 3.30 7.34
C ASP A 343 9.35 4.26 6.25
N SER A 344 8.55 5.26 5.92
CA SER A 344 8.92 6.27 4.94
C SER A 344 9.65 7.43 5.63
N VAL A 345 10.59 8.03 4.92
CA VAL A 345 11.24 9.27 5.31
C VAL A 345 10.75 10.41 4.44
N TYR A 346 10.44 11.55 5.06
CA TYR A 346 9.99 12.76 4.41
C TYR A 346 11.12 13.77 4.36
N CYS A 347 11.48 14.20 3.18
CA CYS A 347 12.57 15.18 2.96
C CYS A 347 12.11 16.28 1.99
N PHE A 348 12.88 17.35 1.92
CA PHE A 348 12.48 18.55 1.18
C PHE A 348 13.47 18.86 0.06
N THR A 349 12.93 19.31 -1.07
CA THR A 349 13.73 19.96 -2.11
C THR A 349 14.20 21.35 -1.62
N PRO A 350 15.18 21.99 -2.27
CA PRO A 350 15.55 23.36 -1.98
C PRO A 350 14.39 24.36 -2.13
N SER A 351 13.42 24.08 -3.01
CA SER A 351 12.19 24.86 -3.21
C SER A 351 11.14 24.65 -2.11
N GLY A 352 11.32 23.64 -1.24
CA GLY A 352 10.38 23.32 -0.17
C GLY A 352 9.36 22.24 -0.51
N ASP A 353 9.45 21.63 -1.71
CA ASP A 353 8.57 20.52 -2.07
C ASP A 353 8.91 19.26 -1.26
N VAL A 354 7.90 18.60 -0.75
CA VAL A 354 8.05 17.36 0.02
C VAL A 354 8.27 16.18 -0.91
N LYS A 355 9.26 15.33 -0.58
CA LYS A 355 9.49 14.04 -1.20
C LYS A 355 9.42 12.93 -0.15
N THR A 356 8.69 11.87 -0.49
CA THR A 356 8.56 10.68 0.36
C THR A 356 9.43 9.58 -0.22
N LEU A 357 10.32 9.03 0.58
CA LEU A 357 11.23 7.95 0.20
C LEU A 357 11.14 6.79 1.20
N PRO A 358 11.50 5.55 0.83
CA PRO A 358 11.67 4.47 1.80
C PRO A 358 12.69 4.84 2.88
N SER A 359 12.49 4.39 4.12
CA SER A 359 13.48 4.58 5.19
C SER A 359 14.80 3.92 4.83
N GLY A 360 15.92 4.58 5.13
CA GLY A 360 17.24 4.15 4.72
C GLY A 360 17.67 4.67 3.34
N SER A 361 16.78 5.38 2.62
CA SER A 361 17.12 5.99 1.32
C SER A 361 18.28 6.98 1.44
N THR A 362 19.00 7.12 0.35
CA THR A 362 20.21 7.94 0.23
C THR A 362 19.98 9.13 -0.72
N PRO A 363 20.88 10.10 -0.80
CA PRO A 363 20.79 11.19 -1.76
C PRO A 363 20.69 10.74 -3.22
N ILE A 364 21.17 9.54 -3.54
CA ILE A 364 21.00 8.96 -4.88
C ILE A 364 19.52 8.64 -5.12
N ASP A 365 18.85 7.99 -4.14
CA ASP A 365 17.41 7.71 -4.22
C ASP A 365 16.61 8.99 -4.42
N PHE A 366 16.96 10.03 -3.66
CA PHE A 366 16.35 11.35 -3.79
C PHE A 366 16.54 11.96 -5.19
N ALA A 367 17.76 11.88 -5.75
CA ALA A 367 18.04 12.41 -7.09
C ALA A 367 17.17 11.75 -8.16
N TYR A 368 17.03 10.41 -8.11
CA TYR A 368 16.17 9.67 -9.04
C TYR A 368 14.67 9.88 -8.77
N SER A 369 14.28 10.23 -7.57
CA SER A 369 12.88 10.60 -7.27
C SER A 369 12.47 11.95 -7.86
N ILE A 370 13.43 12.83 -8.14
CA ILE A 370 13.19 14.10 -8.84
C ILE A 370 13.04 13.83 -10.34
N HIS A 371 14.11 13.34 -10.96
CA HIS A 371 14.15 13.02 -12.39
C HIS A 371 15.37 12.17 -12.73
N SER A 372 15.25 11.23 -13.70
CA SER A 372 16.34 10.38 -14.12
C SER A 372 17.58 11.17 -14.60
N ALA A 373 17.36 12.31 -15.28
CA ALA A 373 18.47 13.17 -15.71
C ALA A 373 19.25 13.80 -14.54
N VAL A 374 18.57 14.08 -13.41
CA VAL A 374 19.23 14.58 -12.19
C VAL A 374 20.06 13.46 -11.57
N GLY A 375 19.50 12.26 -11.43
CA GLY A 375 20.21 11.09 -10.95
C GLY A 375 21.44 10.75 -11.79
N ASN A 376 21.29 10.70 -13.11
CA ASN A 376 22.38 10.36 -14.03
C ASN A 376 23.52 11.40 -14.06
N LYS A 377 23.23 12.66 -13.72
CA LYS A 377 24.20 13.76 -13.68
C LYS A 377 24.72 14.10 -12.28
N MET A 378 24.25 13.38 -11.26
CA MET A 378 24.64 13.59 -9.88
C MET A 378 26.14 13.36 -9.68
N VAL A 379 26.79 14.28 -8.97
CA VAL A 379 28.20 14.19 -8.54
C VAL A 379 28.34 14.34 -7.04
N GLY A 380 27.31 14.75 -6.32
CA GLY A 380 27.29 14.90 -4.88
C GLY A 380 25.96 15.45 -4.38
N ALA A 381 25.84 15.59 -3.06
CA ALA A 381 24.65 16.15 -2.43
C ALA A 381 25.01 17.00 -1.21
N ARG A 382 24.16 17.97 -0.92
CA ARG A 382 24.13 18.71 0.36
C ARG A 382 22.86 18.37 1.10
N VAL A 383 22.99 18.16 2.39
CA VAL A 383 21.87 17.99 3.31
C VAL A 383 21.95 19.11 4.36
N ASN A 384 20.88 19.87 4.48
CA ASN A 384 20.80 21.03 5.39
C ASN A 384 21.97 22.02 5.18
N GLY A 385 22.38 22.20 3.91
CA GLY A 385 23.48 23.09 3.50
C GLY A 385 24.90 22.50 3.64
N LYS A 386 25.06 21.30 4.22
CA LYS A 386 26.36 20.61 4.40
C LYS A 386 26.55 19.52 3.35
N LEU A 387 27.76 19.42 2.79
CA LEU A 387 28.13 18.33 1.90
C LEU A 387 28.11 17.00 2.66
N VAL A 388 27.49 15.97 2.10
CA VAL A 388 27.37 14.64 2.71
C VAL A 388 27.90 13.55 1.77
N PRO A 389 28.34 12.39 2.32
CA PRO A 389 28.63 11.21 1.52
C PRO A 389 27.38 10.71 0.79
N ILE A 390 27.58 9.99 -0.32
CA ILE A 390 26.47 9.43 -1.12
C ILE A 390 25.70 8.32 -0.38
N GLU A 391 26.33 7.69 0.62
CA GLU A 391 25.74 6.68 1.50
C GLU A 391 24.98 7.28 2.70
N TYR A 392 24.91 8.62 2.81
CA TYR A 392 24.17 9.26 3.89
C TYR A 392 22.71 8.78 3.91
N GLN A 393 22.24 8.33 5.07
CA GLN A 393 20.85 7.92 5.25
C GLN A 393 19.99 9.13 5.58
N ILE A 394 19.08 9.46 4.67
CA ILE A 394 18.17 10.60 4.79
C ILE A 394 17.30 10.46 6.03
N GLN A 395 17.20 11.54 6.80
CA GLN A 395 16.37 11.65 7.99
C GLN A 395 15.10 12.50 7.70
N ASN A 396 14.08 12.31 8.53
CA ASN A 396 12.87 13.13 8.43
C ASN A 396 13.19 14.61 8.62
N GLY A 397 12.73 15.44 7.71
CA GLY A 397 12.94 16.88 7.74
C GLY A 397 14.21 17.36 7.03
N ASP A 398 15.02 16.47 6.49
CA ASP A 398 16.22 16.86 5.73
C ASP A 398 15.86 17.64 4.47
N ARG A 399 16.54 18.77 4.27
CA ARG A 399 16.50 19.56 3.04
C ARG A 399 17.68 19.15 2.16
N ILE A 400 17.38 18.59 0.99
CA ILE A 400 18.38 17.93 0.13
C ILE A 400 18.55 18.72 -1.17
N GLU A 401 19.80 19.07 -1.46
CA GLU A 401 20.23 19.69 -2.70
C GLU A 401 21.15 18.73 -3.45
N ILE A 402 20.79 18.36 -4.70
CA ILE A 402 21.61 17.51 -5.55
C ILE A 402 22.56 18.35 -6.39
N ILE A 403 23.83 18.02 -6.31
CA ILE A 403 24.89 18.66 -7.12
C ILE A 403 25.05 17.85 -8.40
N THR A 404 24.80 18.48 -9.53
CA THR A 404 24.90 17.84 -10.84
C THR A 404 26.05 18.44 -11.67
N SER A 405 26.62 17.64 -12.58
CA SER A 405 27.63 18.10 -13.54
C SER A 405 27.25 17.68 -14.96
N GLN A 406 27.45 18.57 -15.91
CA GLN A 406 27.26 18.25 -17.33
C GLN A 406 28.31 17.21 -17.82
N ASN A 407 29.47 17.14 -17.17
CA ASN A 407 30.57 16.24 -17.49
C ASN A 407 30.46 14.89 -16.75
N SER A 408 29.33 14.63 -16.04
CA SER A 408 29.11 13.35 -15.37
C SER A 408 29.10 12.21 -16.40
N LYS A 409 29.82 11.13 -16.10
CA LYS A 409 29.85 9.90 -16.91
C LYS A 409 28.64 8.98 -16.67
N GLY A 410 27.65 9.45 -15.91
CA GLY A 410 26.50 8.66 -15.49
C GLY A 410 26.69 8.01 -14.12
N PRO A 411 25.73 7.15 -13.71
CA PRO A 411 25.77 6.47 -12.42
C PRO A 411 26.90 5.45 -12.33
N SER A 412 27.45 5.25 -11.12
CA SER A 412 28.37 4.15 -10.83
C SER A 412 27.61 2.85 -10.56
N ARG A 413 28.18 1.68 -10.91
CA ARG A 413 27.62 0.37 -10.53
C ARG A 413 27.59 0.16 -9.02
N ASP A 414 28.51 0.79 -8.28
CA ASP A 414 28.52 0.70 -6.83
C ASP A 414 27.31 1.38 -6.19
N TRP A 415 26.66 2.31 -6.87
CA TRP A 415 25.44 2.92 -6.41
C TRP A 415 24.30 1.91 -6.20
N LEU A 416 24.28 0.81 -6.97
CA LEU A 416 23.30 -0.27 -6.81
C LEU A 416 23.38 -0.95 -5.43
N LYS A 417 24.53 -0.90 -4.76
CA LYS A 417 24.75 -1.44 -3.42
C LYS A 417 24.21 -0.51 -2.31
N VAL A 418 24.07 0.78 -2.64
CA VAL A 418 23.79 1.86 -1.69
C VAL A 418 22.34 2.29 -1.75
N VAL A 419 21.73 2.27 -2.95
CA VAL A 419 20.33 2.71 -3.14
C VAL A 419 19.33 1.74 -2.55
N HIS A 420 18.29 2.29 -1.94
CA HIS A 420 17.22 1.54 -1.31
C HIS A 420 15.93 1.53 -2.14
N SER A 421 15.63 2.63 -2.87
CA SER A 421 14.42 2.71 -3.66
C SER A 421 14.50 1.83 -4.93
N THR A 422 13.42 1.12 -5.22
CA THR A 422 13.27 0.33 -6.44
C THR A 422 13.39 1.21 -7.69
N GLN A 423 12.86 2.44 -7.61
CA GLN A 423 12.94 3.43 -8.69
C GLN A 423 14.39 3.76 -9.06
N ALA A 424 15.25 4.07 -8.09
CA ALA A 424 16.66 4.39 -8.35
C ALA A 424 17.40 3.18 -8.92
N LYS A 425 17.21 1.97 -8.32
CA LYS A 425 17.81 0.74 -8.84
C LYS A 425 17.48 0.50 -10.32
N ASN A 426 16.21 0.66 -10.66
CA ASN A 426 15.72 0.44 -12.02
C ASN A 426 16.29 1.44 -13.01
N LYS A 427 16.26 2.73 -12.68
CA LYS A 427 16.78 3.78 -13.56
C LYS A 427 18.29 3.66 -13.77
N ILE A 428 19.04 3.24 -12.75
CA ILE A 428 20.48 2.94 -12.86
C ILE A 428 20.70 1.73 -13.79
N ASN A 429 19.96 0.63 -13.58
CA ASN A 429 20.07 -0.55 -14.43
C ASN A 429 19.70 -0.24 -15.89
N GLN A 430 18.63 0.53 -16.12
CA GLN A 430 18.21 0.95 -17.45
C GLN A 430 19.29 1.80 -18.14
N TRP A 431 19.94 2.70 -17.41
CA TRP A 431 21.04 3.49 -17.94
C TRP A 431 22.20 2.60 -18.40
N PHE A 432 22.61 1.62 -17.56
CA PHE A 432 23.67 0.67 -17.95
C PHE A 432 23.27 -0.21 -19.14
N LYS A 433 22.03 -0.71 -19.19
CA LYS A 433 21.54 -1.48 -20.34
C LYS A 433 21.63 -0.67 -21.64
N THR A 434 21.25 0.61 -21.60
CA THR A 434 21.32 1.49 -22.77
C THR A 434 22.77 1.71 -23.23
N GLN A 435 23.68 2.02 -22.30
CA GLN A 435 25.09 2.19 -22.63
C GLN A 435 25.75 0.88 -23.15
N MET A 436 25.47 -0.24 -22.50
CA MET A 436 25.98 -1.54 -22.94
C MET A 436 25.43 -1.97 -24.31
N LYS A 437 24.20 -1.56 -24.65
CA LYS A 437 23.62 -1.86 -25.96
C LYS A 437 24.42 -1.21 -27.08
N GLU A 438 24.82 0.05 -26.93
CA GLU A 438 25.67 0.75 -27.90
C GLU A 438 27.05 0.10 -27.98
N ASP A 439 27.72 -0.18 -26.87
CA ASP A 439 29.00 -0.88 -26.83
C ASP A 439 28.94 -2.28 -27.44
N ASN A 440 27.85 -3.03 -27.14
CA ASN A 440 27.64 -4.37 -27.69
C ASN A 440 27.37 -4.35 -29.20
N ILE A 441 26.67 -3.35 -29.70
CA ILE A 441 26.47 -3.15 -31.15
C ILE A 441 27.81 -2.88 -31.85
N ILE A 442 28.67 -2.02 -31.27
CA ILE A 442 30.00 -1.73 -31.81
C ILE A 442 30.86 -2.99 -31.81
N ARG A 443 30.96 -3.68 -30.66
CA ARG A 443 31.72 -4.95 -30.53
C ARG A 443 31.19 -6.05 -31.45
N GLY A 444 29.87 -6.13 -31.61
CA GLY A 444 29.22 -7.08 -32.52
C GLY A 444 29.56 -6.81 -33.97
N ARG A 445 29.51 -5.55 -34.40
CA ARG A 445 29.96 -5.14 -35.75
C ARG A 445 31.44 -5.47 -35.99
N ASP A 446 32.33 -5.12 -35.05
CA ASP A 446 33.76 -5.43 -35.14
C ASP A 446 34.04 -6.95 -35.18
N ALA A 447 33.24 -7.76 -34.48
CA ALA A 447 33.36 -9.22 -34.54
C ALA A 447 32.91 -9.79 -35.89
N ILE A 448 31.79 -9.30 -36.43
CA ILE A 448 31.27 -9.68 -37.75
C ILE A 448 32.25 -9.25 -38.83
N ASP A 449 32.77 -8.02 -38.79
CA ASP A 449 33.75 -7.51 -39.75
C ASP A 449 35.05 -8.33 -39.74
N ARG A 450 35.48 -8.77 -38.55
CA ARG A 450 36.64 -9.69 -38.44
C ARG A 450 36.36 -11.07 -39.03
N TYR A 451 35.19 -11.61 -38.79
CA TYR A 451 34.80 -12.91 -39.34
C TYR A 451 34.61 -12.88 -40.83
N CYS A 452 34.08 -11.78 -41.41
CA CYS A 452 33.94 -11.65 -42.86
C CYS A 452 35.28 -11.38 -43.61
N LYS A 453 36.33 -10.97 -42.89
CA LYS A 453 37.67 -10.73 -43.43
C LYS A 453 38.62 -11.94 -43.32
N ALA A 454 38.22 -12.95 -42.54
CA ALA A 454 38.92 -14.22 -42.39
C ALA A 454 38.35 -15.24 -43.38
#